data_e8d1d7888c69ef5ec8735d0937633aa8
#
_entry.id   e8d1d7888c69ef5ec8735d0937633aa8
#
_cell.length_a   1.000
_cell.length_b   1.000
_cell.length_c   1.000
_cell.angle_alpha   90.00
_cell.angle_beta   90.00
_cell.angle_gamma   90.00
#
_symmetry.space_group_name_H-M   'P 1'
#
loop_
_entity.id
_entity.type
_entity.pdbx_description
1 polymer ?
#
loop_
_entity_poly.entity_id
_entity_poly.type
_entity_poly.pdbx_seq_one_letter_code
_entity_poly.pdbx_strand_id
1 'polypeptide(L)'
;MVPSLVRGRARDKRRLRNDIERRLDNMTAELANPPSLESLLSQLKAAGYKCVEDKDFVSARAAFKKIVELVPKDIDARFIYARLVDDGTHKKRAEARDLMLSILNEHPEILDTPTEGNLDLIRHAAIRCKDVGPFDKSIELFRKLAPASNRAGDYFILSEILTQGNHFEESIASLERAIVLDPAYNNPTNLETLKIARSQLSQPAARAASSRRKIGRYPETRDFVGDFDKLMKNHIAVNLGSEPKFLNKDTRFFTMGSCFARNLAKSLLDRGYAAFHMEISEYINTTFANKVFVDWLSGVDIDPAIRDRIVELLPAQWSKENTLEVIRTAGVFILTLGVAPAFFDRVTGEFVLPRPTALNARALAEKYQFRTTSVQENVDNVLYLINFIRSISPDIKIVVTVSPVPLMASFEYESAVQADCLSKSTMRLVAHEVVNNSNIENILYWPSFEVFRWAGSNASNFYAADDGAAWHVSEEKVAGTIKAFVDMFSAT
;
A
#
# COMPACT_ATOMS: atom_id res chain seq x y z
N MET A 1 -27.47 -39.18 13.79
CA MET A 1 -27.13 -39.34 15.21
C MET A 1 -25.66 -38.97 15.47
N VAL A 2 -25.32 -37.70 15.59
CA VAL A 2 -24.07 -37.23 16.26
C VAL A 2 -24.28 -35.76 16.65
N PRO A 3 -24.87 -35.47 17.83
CA PRO A 3 -24.66 -34.17 18.44
C PRO A 3 -24.31 -34.22 19.96
N SER A 4 -24.10 -35.39 20.56
CA SER A 4 -23.93 -35.46 22.04
C SER A 4 -22.46 -35.40 22.53
N LEU A 5 -21.48 -35.72 21.72
CA LEU A 5 -20.06 -35.77 22.12
C LEU A 5 -19.34 -34.42 22.13
N VAL A 6 -19.84 -33.44 21.35
CA VAL A 6 -19.23 -32.08 21.28
C VAL A 6 -19.68 -31.20 22.48
N ARG A 7 -20.89 -31.41 23.00
CA ARG A 7 -21.42 -30.63 24.15
C ARG A 7 -20.80 -31.06 25.50
N GLY A 8 -20.33 -32.30 25.63
CA GLY A 8 -19.62 -32.79 26.85
C GLY A 8 -18.27 -32.09 27.06
N ARG A 9 -17.43 -32.02 26.00
CA ARG A 9 -16.09 -31.41 26.07
C ARG A 9 -16.13 -29.90 26.35
N ALA A 10 -17.15 -29.19 25.88
CA ALA A 10 -17.28 -27.76 26.16
C ALA A 10 -17.74 -27.47 27.59
N ARG A 11 -18.56 -28.36 28.21
CA ARG A 11 -18.98 -28.26 29.61
C ARG A 11 -17.84 -28.57 30.57
N ASP A 12 -17.02 -29.55 30.25
CA ASP A 12 -15.86 -29.91 31.11
C ASP A 12 -14.79 -28.81 31.07
N LYS A 13 -14.52 -28.21 29.92
CA LYS A 13 -13.60 -27.06 29.80
C LYS A 13 -14.10 -25.84 30.58
N ARG A 14 -15.40 -25.59 30.58
CA ARG A 14 -15.99 -24.47 31.32
C ARG A 14 -15.96 -24.72 32.84
N ARG A 15 -16.12 -25.98 33.25
CA ARG A 15 -16.00 -26.39 34.67
C ARG A 15 -14.59 -26.25 35.17
N LEU A 16 -13.61 -26.68 34.37
CA LEU A 16 -12.18 -26.57 34.72
C LEU A 16 -11.74 -25.10 34.80
N ARG A 17 -12.22 -24.27 33.89
CA ARG A 17 -11.97 -22.83 33.91
C ARG A 17 -12.53 -22.17 35.17
N ASN A 18 -13.76 -22.48 35.53
CA ASN A 18 -14.39 -21.93 36.74
C ASN A 18 -13.73 -22.47 38.01
N ASP A 19 -13.18 -23.69 37.98
CA ASP A 19 -12.41 -24.26 39.10
C ASP A 19 -11.03 -23.58 39.25
N ILE A 20 -10.38 -23.24 38.15
CA ILE A 20 -9.09 -22.52 38.20
C ILE A 20 -9.32 -21.05 38.61
N GLU A 21 -10.32 -20.37 38.07
CA GLU A 21 -10.70 -19.03 38.51
C GLU A 21 -11.13 -19.01 39.99
N ARG A 22 -11.93 -19.99 40.46
CA ARG A 22 -12.28 -20.16 41.86
C ARG A 22 -11.08 -20.51 42.75
N ARG A 23 -10.13 -21.34 42.28
CA ARG A 23 -8.92 -21.63 43.05
C ARG A 23 -8.00 -20.42 43.11
N LEU A 24 -7.93 -19.61 42.06
CA LEU A 24 -7.22 -18.32 42.04
C LEU A 24 -7.87 -17.33 43.01
N ASP A 25 -9.20 -17.25 43.02
CA ASP A 25 -9.95 -16.38 43.94
C ASP A 25 -9.92 -16.89 45.38
N ASN A 26 -9.98 -18.21 45.61
CA ASN A 26 -9.89 -18.82 46.94
C ASN A 26 -8.46 -18.74 47.53
N MET A 27 -7.41 -18.83 46.70
CA MET A 27 -6.03 -18.61 47.12
C MET A 27 -5.77 -17.18 47.60
N THR A 28 -6.58 -16.23 47.14
CA THR A 28 -6.56 -14.83 47.65
C THR A 28 -7.41 -14.64 48.91
N ALA A 29 -8.31 -15.56 49.24
CA ALA A 29 -9.26 -15.45 50.37
C ALA A 29 -8.87 -16.29 51.63
N GLU A 30 -7.97 -17.32 51.53
CA GLU A 30 -7.53 -18.12 52.69
C GLU A 30 -6.25 -17.54 53.33
N LEU A 31 -6.35 -16.36 53.94
CA LEU A 31 -5.23 -15.67 54.57
C LEU A 31 -5.30 -15.68 56.10
N ALA A 32 -4.91 -16.81 56.71
CA ALA A 32 -4.34 -16.76 58.05
C ALA A 32 -2.78 -16.71 58.02
N ASN A 33 -2.14 -17.13 56.89
CA ASN A 33 -0.71 -16.93 56.57
C ASN A 33 -0.56 -16.84 55.05
N PRO A 34 -0.35 -15.68 54.46
CA PRO A 34 -0.18 -15.58 53.01
C PRO A 34 1.07 -16.35 52.60
N PRO A 35 1.00 -17.25 51.57
CA PRO A 35 2.19 -17.84 51.02
C PRO A 35 3.13 -16.73 50.57
N SER A 36 4.43 -16.89 50.77
CA SER A 36 5.40 -15.90 50.27
C SER A 36 5.19 -15.71 48.78
N LEU A 37 5.44 -14.48 48.25
CA LEU A 37 5.32 -14.19 46.81
C LEU A 37 6.08 -15.23 45.98
N GLU A 38 7.23 -15.70 46.46
CA GLU A 38 8.02 -16.77 45.83
C GLU A 38 7.28 -18.11 45.75
N SER A 39 6.57 -18.50 46.80
CA SER A 39 5.76 -19.73 46.82
C SER A 39 4.60 -19.65 45.86
N LEU A 40 3.92 -18.50 45.79
CA LEU A 40 2.82 -18.24 44.82
C LEU A 40 3.33 -18.29 43.39
N LEU A 41 4.44 -17.63 43.10
CA LEU A 41 5.06 -17.63 41.78
C LEU A 41 5.49 -19.03 41.33
N SER A 42 6.09 -19.80 42.25
CA SER A 42 6.47 -21.19 41.95
C SER A 42 5.25 -22.05 41.61
N GLN A 43 4.15 -21.92 42.37
CA GLN A 43 2.91 -22.65 42.08
C GLN A 43 2.26 -22.22 40.76
N LEU A 44 2.23 -20.92 40.46
CA LEU A 44 1.70 -20.42 39.21
C LEU A 44 2.54 -20.86 38.01
N LYS A 45 3.89 -20.86 38.13
CA LYS A 45 4.79 -21.38 37.09
C LYS A 45 4.54 -22.87 36.85
N ALA A 46 4.50 -23.68 37.90
CA ALA A 46 4.25 -25.11 37.80
C ALA A 46 2.88 -25.40 37.13
N ALA A 47 1.83 -24.70 37.56
CA ALA A 47 0.50 -24.82 36.96
C ALA A 47 0.50 -24.39 35.47
N GLY A 48 1.15 -23.30 35.14
CA GLY A 48 1.27 -22.80 33.77
C GLY A 48 2.01 -23.78 32.86
N TYR A 49 3.14 -24.34 33.30
CA TYR A 49 3.87 -25.36 32.53
C TYR A 49 3.06 -26.64 32.35
N LYS A 50 2.38 -27.11 33.38
CA LYS A 50 1.50 -28.27 33.27
C LYS A 50 0.39 -28.03 32.24
N CYS A 51 -0.23 -26.86 32.23
CA CYS A 51 -1.22 -26.50 31.21
C CYS A 51 -0.62 -26.50 29.79
N VAL A 52 0.64 -26.09 29.60
CA VAL A 52 1.34 -26.20 28.32
C VAL A 52 1.52 -27.66 27.91
N GLU A 53 1.95 -28.54 28.81
CA GLU A 53 2.09 -29.99 28.57
C GLU A 53 0.75 -30.64 28.20
N ASP A 54 -0.32 -30.27 28.91
CA ASP A 54 -1.69 -30.72 28.65
C ASP A 54 -2.34 -30.07 27.39
N LYS A 55 -1.62 -29.19 26.69
CA LYS A 55 -2.08 -28.40 25.52
C LYS A 55 -3.28 -27.52 25.84
N ASP A 56 -3.48 -27.13 27.07
CA ASP A 56 -4.45 -26.11 27.48
C ASP A 56 -3.81 -24.71 27.44
N PHE A 57 -3.62 -24.21 26.24
CA PHE A 57 -2.96 -22.93 26.00
C PHE A 57 -3.76 -21.72 26.53
N VAL A 58 -5.07 -21.88 26.78
CA VAL A 58 -5.90 -20.79 27.35
C VAL A 58 -5.57 -20.60 28.82
N SER A 59 -5.56 -21.69 29.61
CA SER A 59 -5.21 -21.65 31.02
C SER A 59 -3.72 -21.32 31.22
N ALA A 60 -2.83 -21.88 30.39
CA ALA A 60 -1.42 -21.52 30.38
C ALA A 60 -1.20 -20.03 30.22
N ARG A 61 -1.87 -19.42 29.24
CA ARG A 61 -1.78 -17.96 28.95
C ARG A 61 -2.26 -17.14 30.15
N ALA A 62 -3.37 -17.54 30.79
CA ALA A 62 -3.89 -16.84 31.95
C ALA A 62 -2.89 -16.91 33.15
N ALA A 63 -2.29 -18.06 33.38
CA ALA A 63 -1.30 -18.24 34.42
C ALA A 63 -0.05 -17.38 34.18
N PHE A 64 0.56 -17.44 33.00
CA PHE A 64 1.75 -16.63 32.66
C PHE A 64 1.46 -15.14 32.62
N LYS A 65 0.26 -14.72 32.15
CA LYS A 65 -0.17 -13.33 32.27
C LYS A 65 -0.16 -12.84 33.70
N LYS A 66 -0.69 -13.65 34.63
CA LYS A 66 -0.72 -13.31 36.06
C LYS A 66 0.68 -13.21 36.66
N ILE A 67 1.61 -14.07 36.25
CA ILE A 67 3.01 -14.00 36.68
C ILE A 67 3.64 -12.68 36.20
N VAL A 68 3.44 -12.32 34.93
CA VAL A 68 3.97 -11.06 34.37
C VAL A 68 3.37 -9.82 35.06
N GLU A 69 2.10 -9.88 35.51
CA GLU A 69 1.48 -8.80 36.30
C GLU A 69 2.10 -8.66 37.67
N LEU A 70 2.45 -9.79 38.31
CA LEU A 70 3.05 -9.83 39.65
C LEU A 70 4.56 -9.50 39.63
N VAL A 71 5.27 -9.99 38.62
CA VAL A 71 6.71 -9.80 38.45
C VAL A 71 7.01 -9.40 37.01
N PRO A 72 6.85 -8.10 36.66
CA PRO A 72 7.04 -7.61 35.31
C PRO A 72 8.46 -7.81 34.75
N LYS A 73 9.45 -8.06 35.60
CA LYS A 73 10.85 -8.28 35.21
C LYS A 73 11.23 -9.77 35.01
N ASP A 74 10.30 -10.69 35.17
CA ASP A 74 10.56 -12.14 34.94
C ASP A 74 10.61 -12.39 33.42
N ILE A 75 11.83 -12.45 32.88
CA ILE A 75 12.11 -12.63 31.45
C ILE A 75 11.47 -13.92 30.93
N ASP A 76 11.62 -15.04 31.65
CA ASP A 76 11.10 -16.33 31.22
C ASP A 76 9.57 -16.32 31.13
N ALA A 77 8.91 -15.78 32.15
CA ALA A 77 7.46 -15.68 32.17
C ALA A 77 6.93 -14.75 31.04
N ARG A 78 7.58 -13.63 30.80
CA ARG A 78 7.27 -12.71 29.69
C ARG A 78 7.42 -13.39 28.32
N PHE A 79 8.51 -14.15 28.15
CA PHE A 79 8.76 -14.88 26.92
C PHE A 79 7.72 -15.96 26.65
N ILE A 80 7.40 -16.77 27.65
CA ILE A 80 6.39 -17.83 27.55
C ILE A 80 5.01 -17.19 27.26
N TYR A 81 4.67 -16.12 27.98
CA TYR A 81 3.43 -15.39 27.72
C TYR A 81 3.37 -14.88 26.29
N ALA A 82 4.44 -14.28 25.79
CA ALA A 82 4.52 -13.81 24.41
C ALA A 82 4.28 -14.96 23.39
N ARG A 83 4.86 -16.15 23.62
CA ARG A 83 4.61 -17.33 22.80
C ARG A 83 3.16 -17.80 22.84
N LEU A 84 2.52 -17.74 24.00
CA LEU A 84 1.13 -18.17 24.20
C LEU A 84 0.10 -17.15 23.67
N VAL A 85 0.50 -15.90 23.45
CA VAL A 85 -0.34 -14.88 22.80
C VAL A 85 -0.49 -15.16 21.31
N ASP A 86 0.51 -15.75 20.67
CA ASP A 86 0.50 -16.09 19.25
C ASP A 86 -0.50 -17.22 18.96
N ASP A 87 -1.60 -16.88 18.32
CA ASP A 87 -2.63 -17.82 17.87
C ASP A 87 -2.56 -18.11 16.36
N GLY A 88 -1.50 -17.66 15.70
CA GLY A 88 -1.28 -17.80 14.26
C GLY A 88 -1.87 -16.68 13.42
N THR A 89 -2.72 -15.81 13.98
CA THR A 89 -3.21 -14.62 13.26
C THR A 89 -2.13 -13.55 13.15
N HIS A 90 -2.17 -12.74 12.08
CA HIS A 90 -1.21 -11.66 11.86
C HIS A 90 -1.16 -10.69 13.06
N LYS A 91 -2.33 -10.31 13.58
CA LYS A 91 -2.44 -9.42 14.76
C LYS A 91 -1.76 -9.99 16.00
N LYS A 92 -1.98 -11.27 16.28
CA LYS A 92 -1.41 -11.93 17.47
C LYS A 92 0.08 -12.24 17.33
N ARG A 93 0.53 -12.53 16.11
CA ARG A 93 1.97 -12.63 15.81
C ARG A 93 2.68 -11.30 16.01
N ALA A 94 2.07 -10.18 15.59
CA ALA A 94 2.61 -8.84 15.82
C ALA A 94 2.66 -8.50 17.33
N GLU A 95 1.61 -8.80 18.09
CA GLU A 95 1.58 -8.64 19.56
C GLU A 95 2.69 -9.48 20.25
N ALA A 96 2.84 -10.75 19.86
CA ALA A 96 3.89 -11.62 20.36
C ALA A 96 5.30 -11.10 20.04
N ARG A 97 5.51 -10.61 18.81
CA ARG A 97 6.75 -9.94 18.41
C ARG A 97 7.08 -8.75 19.29
N ASP A 98 6.12 -7.85 19.50
CA ASP A 98 6.34 -6.61 20.25
C ASP A 98 6.67 -6.92 21.73
N LEU A 99 6.03 -7.93 22.31
CA LEU A 99 6.38 -8.42 23.65
C LEU A 99 7.81 -8.97 23.71
N MET A 100 8.24 -9.77 22.73
CA MET A 100 9.61 -10.31 22.68
C MET A 100 10.64 -9.22 22.43
N LEU A 101 10.36 -8.27 21.53
CA LEU A 101 11.26 -7.14 21.29
C LEU A 101 11.38 -6.23 22.50
N SER A 102 10.31 -6.03 23.30
CA SER A 102 10.43 -5.24 24.53
C SER A 102 11.40 -5.89 25.54
N ILE A 103 11.40 -7.23 25.65
CA ILE A 103 12.36 -7.94 26.49
C ILE A 103 13.80 -7.67 25.98
N LEU A 104 14.04 -7.85 24.69
CA LEU A 104 15.37 -7.65 24.10
C LEU A 104 15.86 -6.20 24.20
N ASN A 105 14.96 -5.22 24.13
CA ASN A 105 15.29 -3.81 24.28
C ASN A 105 15.60 -3.43 25.75
N GLU A 106 14.91 -4.05 26.70
CA GLU A 106 15.16 -3.85 28.13
C GLU A 106 16.43 -4.57 28.60
N HIS A 107 16.85 -5.62 27.89
CA HIS A 107 17.98 -6.50 28.21
C HIS A 107 18.92 -6.66 27.00
N PRO A 108 19.63 -5.59 26.57
CA PRO A 108 20.51 -5.62 25.38
C PRO A 108 21.66 -6.61 25.53
N GLU A 109 22.08 -6.93 26.76
CA GLU A 109 23.10 -7.94 27.07
C GLU A 109 22.76 -9.33 26.49
N ILE A 110 21.48 -9.65 26.32
CA ILE A 110 21.02 -10.91 25.70
C ILE A 110 21.52 -11.01 24.24
N LEU A 111 21.58 -9.89 23.53
CA LEU A 111 22.04 -9.84 22.14
C LEU A 111 23.54 -9.65 22.02
N ASP A 112 24.20 -9.08 23.03
CA ASP A 112 25.65 -8.88 23.03
C ASP A 112 26.40 -10.17 23.38
N THR A 113 25.85 -10.94 24.31
CA THR A 113 26.39 -12.23 24.74
C THR A 113 25.31 -13.30 24.83
N PRO A 114 24.83 -13.81 23.68
CA PRO A 114 23.78 -14.82 23.65
C PRO A 114 24.24 -16.11 24.40
N THR A 115 23.41 -16.59 25.30
CA THR A 115 23.63 -17.85 26.04
C THR A 115 22.60 -18.89 25.62
N GLU A 116 22.85 -20.18 25.87
CA GLU A 116 21.94 -21.26 25.51
C GLU A 116 20.51 -21.01 26.07
N GLY A 117 20.38 -20.44 27.26
CA GLY A 117 19.11 -20.14 27.92
C GLY A 117 18.28 -19.06 27.22
N ASN A 118 18.88 -18.19 26.39
CA ASN A 118 18.15 -17.09 25.72
C ASN A 118 18.07 -17.20 24.19
N LEU A 119 18.72 -18.21 23.59
CA LEU A 119 18.68 -18.43 22.14
C LEU A 119 17.25 -18.57 21.58
N ASP A 120 16.37 -19.22 22.33
CA ASP A 120 14.98 -19.41 21.89
C ASP A 120 14.19 -18.11 21.88
N LEU A 121 14.42 -17.21 22.83
CA LEU A 121 13.82 -15.87 22.80
C LEU A 121 14.25 -15.10 21.55
N ILE A 122 15.56 -15.07 21.24
CA ILE A 122 16.10 -14.39 20.07
C ILE A 122 15.52 -15.02 18.80
N ARG A 123 15.46 -16.35 18.72
CA ARG A 123 14.92 -17.09 17.56
C ARG A 123 13.46 -16.76 17.30
N HIS A 124 12.63 -16.84 18.32
CA HIS A 124 11.21 -16.55 18.20
C HIS A 124 10.96 -15.07 17.84
N ALA A 125 11.68 -14.13 18.44
CA ALA A 125 11.60 -12.71 18.07
C ALA A 125 12.00 -12.50 16.61
N ALA A 126 13.10 -13.10 16.15
CA ALA A 126 13.58 -12.99 14.77
C ALA A 126 12.60 -13.57 13.76
N ILE A 127 12.00 -14.75 14.05
CA ILE A 127 10.98 -15.37 13.20
C ILE A 127 9.73 -14.46 13.14
N ARG A 128 9.28 -13.90 14.24
CA ARG A 128 8.12 -12.99 14.23
C ARG A 128 8.40 -11.69 13.48
N CYS A 129 9.63 -11.16 13.56
CA CYS A 129 10.05 -10.05 12.72
C CYS A 129 10.07 -10.42 11.21
N LYS A 130 10.46 -11.65 10.85
CA LYS A 130 10.36 -12.17 9.49
C LYS A 130 8.90 -12.25 9.02
N ASP A 131 8.00 -12.77 9.86
CA ASP A 131 6.61 -13.07 9.50
C ASP A 131 5.73 -11.81 9.40
N VAL A 132 5.93 -10.84 10.32
CA VAL A 132 5.04 -9.67 10.48
C VAL A 132 5.79 -8.33 10.57
N GLY A 133 7.08 -8.30 10.19
CA GLY A 133 7.95 -7.11 10.21
C GLY A 133 8.45 -6.73 11.62
N PRO A 134 9.35 -5.77 11.74
CA PRO A 134 10.16 -5.21 10.67
C PRO A 134 11.23 -6.20 10.17
N PHE A 135 11.36 -6.34 8.86
CA PHE A 135 12.22 -7.36 8.25
C PHE A 135 13.72 -7.16 8.52
N ASP A 136 14.17 -5.90 8.51
CA ASP A 136 15.57 -5.58 8.81
C ASP A 136 15.96 -6.01 10.23
N LYS A 137 15.02 -5.95 11.19
CA LYS A 137 15.23 -6.44 12.56
C LYS A 137 15.37 -7.96 12.61
N SER A 138 14.67 -8.69 11.74
CA SER A 138 14.88 -10.14 11.61
C SER A 138 16.31 -10.46 11.17
N ILE A 139 16.85 -9.73 10.18
CA ILE A 139 18.24 -9.90 9.74
C ILE A 139 19.21 -9.64 10.89
N GLU A 140 19.02 -8.53 11.60
CA GLU A 140 19.86 -8.16 12.75
C GLU A 140 19.89 -9.27 13.81
N LEU A 141 18.71 -9.76 14.19
CA LEU A 141 18.59 -10.80 15.22
C LEU A 141 19.19 -12.15 14.77
N PHE A 142 18.96 -12.57 13.52
CA PHE A 142 19.55 -13.81 13.00
C PHE A 142 21.08 -13.71 12.81
N ARG A 143 21.64 -12.53 12.51
CA ARG A 143 23.09 -12.32 12.49
C ARG A 143 23.72 -12.56 13.87
N LYS A 144 23.02 -12.30 14.96
CA LYS A 144 23.46 -12.57 16.33
C LYS A 144 23.20 -14.03 16.71
N LEU A 145 22.03 -14.55 16.34
CA LEU A 145 21.57 -15.89 16.71
C LEU A 145 22.36 -17.01 16.06
N ALA A 146 22.53 -16.97 14.73
CA ALA A 146 23.07 -18.11 13.98
C ALA A 146 24.50 -18.50 14.41
N PRO A 147 25.46 -17.57 14.61
CA PRO A 147 26.76 -17.89 15.14
C PRO A 147 26.72 -18.43 16.59
N ALA A 148 25.85 -17.85 17.43
CA ALA A 148 25.75 -18.24 18.85
C ALA A 148 25.12 -19.62 19.03
N SER A 149 24.10 -19.95 18.25
CA SER A 149 23.41 -21.25 18.31
C SER A 149 24.19 -22.35 17.58
N ASN A 150 24.99 -22.00 16.59
CA ASN A 150 25.67 -22.88 15.66
C ASN A 150 24.76 -24.00 15.08
N ARG A 151 23.49 -23.69 14.84
CA ARG A 151 22.49 -24.63 14.30
C ARG A 151 22.32 -24.41 12.80
N ALA A 152 22.32 -25.47 12.01
CA ALA A 152 22.14 -25.43 10.55
C ALA A 152 20.84 -24.68 10.16
N GLY A 153 19.74 -24.94 10.86
CA GLY A 153 18.46 -24.29 10.57
C GLY A 153 18.47 -22.76 10.77
N ASP A 154 19.20 -22.24 11.76
CA ASP A 154 19.30 -20.80 11.99
C ASP A 154 20.14 -20.12 10.89
N TYR A 155 21.22 -20.76 10.42
CA TYR A 155 22.00 -20.32 9.28
C TYR A 155 21.21 -20.38 7.97
N PHE A 156 20.40 -21.43 7.79
CA PHE A 156 19.54 -21.56 6.62
C PHE A 156 18.52 -20.42 6.56
N ILE A 157 17.79 -20.15 7.65
CA ILE A 157 16.84 -19.04 7.70
C ILE A 157 17.56 -17.70 7.50
N LEU A 158 18.75 -17.52 8.09
CA LEU A 158 19.55 -16.32 7.85
C LEU A 158 19.88 -16.15 6.36
N SER A 159 20.26 -17.22 5.67
CA SER A 159 20.55 -17.14 4.22
C SER A 159 19.32 -16.73 3.40
N GLU A 160 18.14 -17.27 3.72
CA GLU A 160 16.88 -16.91 3.03
C GLU A 160 16.56 -15.42 3.20
N ILE A 161 16.60 -14.90 4.42
CA ILE A 161 16.29 -13.50 4.69
C ILE A 161 17.37 -12.55 4.13
N LEU A 162 18.64 -12.95 4.11
CA LEU A 162 19.73 -12.20 3.48
C LEU A 162 19.57 -12.14 1.96
N THR A 163 19.15 -13.25 1.33
CA THR A 163 18.83 -13.27 -0.11
C THR A 163 17.69 -12.29 -0.43
N GLN A 164 16.63 -12.30 0.37
CA GLN A 164 15.50 -11.37 0.23
C GLN A 164 15.92 -9.91 0.46
N GLY A 165 16.89 -9.68 1.34
CA GLY A 165 17.49 -8.37 1.60
C GLY A 165 18.59 -7.96 0.60
N ASN A 166 18.88 -8.77 -0.41
CA ASN A 166 19.97 -8.57 -1.40
C ASN A 166 21.40 -8.57 -0.78
N HIS A 167 21.60 -9.21 0.37
CA HIS A 167 22.89 -9.39 1.02
C HIS A 167 23.52 -10.71 0.53
N PHE A 168 23.81 -10.82 -0.78
CA PHE A 168 24.15 -12.09 -1.42
C PHE A 168 25.42 -12.74 -0.91
N GLU A 169 26.49 -11.98 -0.59
CA GLU A 169 27.73 -12.53 -0.02
C GLU A 169 27.49 -13.23 1.31
N GLU A 170 26.82 -12.55 2.24
CA GLU A 170 26.47 -13.10 3.55
C GLU A 170 25.48 -14.28 3.43
N SER A 171 24.56 -14.20 2.47
CA SER A 171 23.58 -15.26 2.19
C SER A 171 24.29 -16.55 1.76
N ILE A 172 25.24 -16.45 0.82
CA ILE A 172 26.04 -17.59 0.36
C ILE A 172 26.81 -18.21 1.53
N ALA A 173 27.55 -17.40 2.28
CA ALA A 173 28.32 -17.87 3.43
C ALA A 173 27.42 -18.56 4.48
N SER A 174 26.24 -18.01 4.73
CA SER A 174 25.27 -18.59 5.67
C SER A 174 24.72 -19.93 5.18
N LEU A 175 24.36 -20.06 3.90
CA LEU A 175 23.86 -21.32 3.35
C LEU A 175 24.95 -22.40 3.28
N GLU A 176 26.16 -22.02 2.88
CA GLU A 176 27.34 -22.94 2.92
C GLU A 176 27.61 -23.43 4.33
N ARG A 177 27.49 -22.55 5.33
CA ARG A 177 27.63 -22.96 6.74
C ARG A 177 26.50 -23.90 7.18
N ALA A 178 25.25 -23.67 6.77
CA ALA A 178 24.15 -24.59 7.04
C ALA A 178 24.41 -25.97 6.45
N ILE A 179 24.92 -26.06 5.20
CA ILE A 179 25.26 -27.31 4.54
C ILE A 179 26.40 -28.05 5.27
N VAL A 180 27.39 -27.33 5.77
CA VAL A 180 28.49 -27.93 6.55
C VAL A 180 28.00 -28.50 7.87
N LEU A 181 27.06 -27.83 8.53
CA LEU A 181 26.50 -28.26 9.81
C LEU A 181 25.53 -29.43 9.66
N ASP A 182 24.77 -29.46 8.57
CA ASP A 182 23.82 -30.52 8.25
C ASP A 182 23.76 -30.74 6.73
N PRO A 183 24.29 -31.86 6.23
CA PRO A 183 24.27 -32.21 4.80
C PRO A 183 22.87 -32.29 4.18
N ALA A 184 21.80 -32.41 4.96
CA ALA A 184 20.43 -32.39 4.44
C ALA A 184 20.07 -31.06 3.72
N TYR A 185 20.77 -29.98 4.05
CA TYR A 185 20.62 -28.71 3.34
C TYR A 185 21.32 -28.66 1.98
N ASN A 186 22.12 -29.67 1.62
CA ASN A 186 22.74 -29.83 0.30
C ASN A 186 21.77 -30.49 -0.67
N ASN A 187 20.69 -29.83 -1.00
CA ASN A 187 19.64 -30.30 -1.89
C ASN A 187 19.51 -29.41 -3.14
N PRO A 188 18.84 -29.90 -4.23
CA PRO A 188 18.75 -29.17 -5.49
C PRO A 188 18.22 -27.73 -5.37
N THR A 189 17.23 -27.50 -4.50
CA THR A 189 16.64 -26.18 -4.28
C THR A 189 17.67 -25.21 -3.69
N ASN A 190 18.38 -25.63 -2.66
CA ASN A 190 19.38 -24.80 -2.01
C ASN A 190 20.61 -24.55 -2.92
N LEU A 191 21.01 -25.55 -3.73
CA LEU A 191 22.07 -25.40 -4.72
C LEU A 191 21.68 -24.39 -5.82
N GLU A 192 20.42 -24.38 -6.26
CA GLU A 192 19.95 -23.38 -7.21
C GLU A 192 19.93 -21.99 -6.58
N THR A 193 19.53 -21.86 -5.30
CA THR A 193 19.60 -20.60 -4.55
C THR A 193 21.05 -20.07 -4.50
N LEU A 194 22.04 -20.93 -4.20
CA LEU A 194 23.47 -20.56 -4.23
C LEU A 194 23.91 -20.09 -5.62
N LYS A 195 23.49 -20.78 -6.66
CA LYS A 195 23.81 -20.43 -8.04
C LYS A 195 23.25 -19.06 -8.42
N ILE A 196 21.98 -18.79 -8.07
CA ILE A 196 21.33 -17.49 -8.29
C ILE A 196 22.07 -16.40 -7.52
N ALA A 197 22.34 -16.59 -6.22
CA ALA A 197 23.03 -15.61 -5.40
C ALA A 197 24.44 -15.29 -5.94
N ARG A 198 25.20 -16.31 -6.36
CA ARG A 198 26.53 -16.15 -6.98
C ARG A 198 26.44 -15.40 -8.32
N SER A 199 25.41 -15.66 -9.13
CA SER A 199 25.19 -14.96 -10.39
C SER A 199 24.90 -13.47 -10.18
N GLN A 200 24.24 -13.11 -9.10
CA GLN A 200 24.00 -11.70 -8.75
C GLN A 200 25.31 -10.97 -8.35
N LEU A 201 26.23 -11.66 -7.67
CA LEU A 201 27.53 -11.09 -7.32
C LEU A 201 28.46 -10.91 -8.54
N SER A 202 28.35 -11.77 -9.55
CA SER A 202 29.18 -11.71 -10.76
C SER A 202 28.73 -10.64 -11.77
N GLN A 203 27.61 -9.95 -11.54
CA GLN A 203 27.14 -8.90 -12.44
C GLN A 203 27.96 -7.61 -12.28
N PRO A 204 28.26 -6.88 -13.38
CA PRO A 204 28.96 -5.60 -13.30
C PRO A 204 28.27 -4.63 -12.33
N ALA A 205 29.07 -3.84 -11.60
CA ALA A 205 28.59 -2.94 -10.56
C ALA A 205 27.42 -1.99 -10.99
N ALA A 206 27.41 -1.58 -12.26
CA ALA A 206 26.31 -0.79 -12.84
C ALA A 206 24.97 -1.55 -12.88
N ARG A 207 24.99 -2.88 -13.11
CA ARG A 207 23.82 -3.75 -13.03
C ARG A 207 23.46 -4.12 -11.59
N ALA A 208 24.48 -4.28 -10.74
CA ALA A 208 24.28 -4.53 -9.30
C ALA A 208 23.65 -3.33 -8.58
N ALA A 209 23.98 -2.10 -8.98
CA ALA A 209 23.31 -0.89 -8.47
C ALA A 209 21.83 -0.82 -8.90
N SER A 210 21.48 -1.29 -10.11
CA SER A 210 20.10 -1.39 -10.58
C SER A 210 19.34 -2.59 -9.97
N SER A 211 20.06 -3.64 -9.54
CA SER A 211 19.46 -4.85 -8.95
C SER A 211 19.22 -4.76 -7.42
N ARG A 212 19.73 -3.73 -6.75
CA ARG A 212 19.40 -3.40 -5.36
C ARG A 212 17.99 -2.82 -5.21
N ARG A 213 17.03 -3.24 -6.05
CA ARG A 213 15.63 -2.88 -5.86
C ARG A 213 15.18 -3.51 -4.55
N LYS A 214 14.90 -2.66 -3.56
CA LYS A 214 14.20 -3.09 -2.35
C LYS A 214 12.91 -3.80 -2.78
N ILE A 215 12.65 -4.97 -2.22
CA ILE A 215 11.37 -5.65 -2.45
C ILE A 215 10.28 -4.73 -1.92
N GLY A 216 9.41 -4.27 -2.82
CA GLY A 216 8.24 -3.47 -2.42
C GLY A 216 7.32 -4.34 -1.56
N ARG A 217 7.04 -3.90 -0.34
CA ARG A 217 6.09 -4.57 0.56
C ARG A 217 4.85 -3.71 0.69
N TYR A 218 3.69 -4.38 0.75
CA TYR A 218 2.44 -3.69 1.02
C TYR A 218 2.50 -3.07 2.41
N PRO A 219 2.01 -1.80 2.60
CA PRO A 219 2.03 -1.14 3.90
C PRO A 219 1.24 -1.91 4.96
N GLU A 220 1.68 -1.84 6.22
CA GLU A 220 0.91 -2.32 7.35
C GLU A 220 -0.17 -1.29 7.77
N THR A 221 -1.16 -1.72 8.55
CA THR A 221 -2.24 -0.81 9.02
C THR A 221 -1.70 0.45 9.69
N ARG A 222 -0.61 0.33 10.47
CA ARG A 222 0.03 1.48 11.13
C ARG A 222 0.62 2.49 10.15
N ASP A 223 1.06 2.05 8.98
CA ASP A 223 1.62 2.93 7.95
C ASP A 223 0.51 3.75 7.28
N PHE A 224 -0.69 3.15 7.11
CA PHE A 224 -1.86 3.84 6.55
C PHE A 224 -2.47 4.89 7.49
N VAL A 225 -2.49 4.62 8.81
CA VAL A 225 -3.10 5.51 9.81
C VAL A 225 -2.10 6.46 10.47
N GLY A 226 -0.82 6.33 10.13
CA GLY A 226 0.27 7.13 10.65
C GLY A 226 0.51 8.43 9.89
N ASP A 227 1.77 8.75 9.72
CA ASP A 227 2.24 9.94 9.03
C ASP A 227 2.05 9.81 7.50
N PHE A 228 1.19 10.65 6.94
CA PHE A 228 0.87 10.65 5.51
C PHE A 228 2.10 10.92 4.61
N ASP A 229 2.99 11.81 5.02
CA ASP A 229 4.20 12.10 4.25
C ASP A 229 5.13 10.88 4.19
N LYS A 230 5.20 10.09 5.28
CA LYS A 230 5.94 8.82 5.30
C LYS A 230 5.27 7.75 4.45
N LEU A 231 3.95 7.65 4.49
CA LEU A 231 3.20 6.74 3.63
C LEU A 231 3.50 7.02 2.15
N MET A 232 3.44 8.28 1.75
CA MET A 232 3.75 8.71 0.39
C MET A 232 5.19 8.36 -0.01
N LYS A 233 6.18 8.75 0.80
CA LYS A 233 7.61 8.58 0.52
C LYS A 233 8.05 7.11 0.48
N ASN A 234 7.56 6.31 1.43
CA ASN A 234 8.11 4.98 1.68
C ASN A 234 7.33 3.85 0.99
N HIS A 235 6.07 4.10 0.60
CA HIS A 235 5.19 3.04 0.11
C HIS A 235 4.49 3.38 -1.22
N ILE A 236 4.02 4.62 -1.41
CA ILE A 236 3.20 4.95 -2.59
C ILE A 236 4.05 5.53 -3.73
N ALA A 237 4.78 6.61 -3.47
CA ALA A 237 5.57 7.32 -4.48
C ALA A 237 7.08 6.97 -4.43
N VAL A 238 7.44 5.89 -3.77
CA VAL A 238 8.85 5.50 -3.54
C VAL A 238 9.67 5.38 -4.81
N ASN A 239 9.08 4.90 -5.91
CA ASN A 239 9.76 4.76 -7.19
C ASN A 239 10.09 6.10 -7.87
N LEU A 240 9.45 7.19 -7.45
CA LEU A 240 9.65 8.53 -7.99
C LEU A 240 10.74 9.32 -7.23
N GLY A 241 11.25 8.78 -6.12
CA GLY A 241 12.27 9.45 -5.31
C GLY A 241 13.63 9.65 -6.01
N SER A 242 13.88 8.92 -7.09
CA SER A 242 15.08 9.06 -7.95
C SER A 242 14.89 9.95 -9.17
N GLU A 243 13.67 10.43 -9.42
CA GLU A 243 13.38 11.33 -10.54
C GLU A 243 14.07 12.69 -10.34
N PRO A 244 14.52 13.32 -11.43
CA PRO A 244 15.11 14.66 -11.37
C PRO A 244 14.14 15.69 -10.75
N LYS A 245 14.69 16.66 -10.03
CA LYS A 245 13.96 17.82 -9.56
C LYS A 245 13.66 18.75 -10.74
N PHE A 246 12.41 19.10 -10.97
CA PHE A 246 11.98 19.92 -12.12
C PHE A 246 11.09 21.10 -11.73
N LEU A 247 10.72 21.23 -10.44
CA LEU A 247 9.92 22.34 -9.97
C LEU A 247 10.80 23.45 -9.40
N ASN A 248 10.48 24.67 -9.77
CA ASN A 248 11.00 25.89 -9.16
C ASN A 248 9.85 26.88 -8.94
N LYS A 249 10.10 28.05 -8.34
CA LYS A 249 9.08 29.04 -7.99
C LYS A 249 8.33 29.61 -9.22
N ASP A 250 8.99 29.61 -10.37
CA ASP A 250 8.42 30.14 -11.63
C ASP A 250 7.70 29.09 -12.45
N THR A 251 7.68 27.83 -11.98
CA THR A 251 7.00 26.74 -12.69
C THR A 251 5.52 27.02 -12.83
N ARG A 252 5.05 27.01 -14.07
CA ARG A 252 3.64 27.22 -14.44
C ARG A 252 3.01 25.85 -14.73
N PHE A 253 1.82 25.62 -14.18
CA PHE A 253 1.09 24.37 -14.36
C PHE A 253 -0.11 24.58 -15.28
N PHE A 254 -0.32 23.64 -16.18
CA PHE A 254 -1.58 23.42 -16.86
C PHE A 254 -2.17 22.09 -16.38
N THR A 255 -3.37 22.13 -15.82
CA THR A 255 -4.07 20.92 -15.35
C THR A 255 -5.34 20.70 -16.17
N MET A 256 -5.59 19.45 -16.53
CA MET A 256 -6.77 19.06 -17.31
C MET A 256 -7.47 17.86 -16.66
N GLY A 257 -8.77 17.97 -16.47
CA GLY A 257 -9.60 16.91 -15.88
C GLY A 257 -10.81 17.45 -15.13
N SER A 258 -11.41 16.61 -14.30
CA SER A 258 -12.62 16.90 -13.53
C SER A 258 -12.34 17.70 -12.25
N CYS A 259 -13.31 17.68 -11.31
CA CYS A 259 -13.21 18.34 -10.01
C CYS A 259 -11.94 17.96 -9.23
N PHE A 260 -11.44 16.72 -9.37
CA PHE A 260 -10.18 16.33 -8.77
C PHE A 260 -9.00 17.14 -9.34
N ALA A 261 -8.92 17.31 -10.66
CA ALA A 261 -7.88 18.14 -11.28
C ALA A 261 -8.00 19.63 -10.87
N ARG A 262 -9.23 20.12 -10.68
CA ARG A 262 -9.48 21.47 -10.14
C ARG A 262 -8.93 21.62 -8.72
N ASN A 263 -9.15 20.65 -7.85
CA ASN A 263 -8.62 20.67 -6.49
C ASN A 263 -7.09 20.57 -6.45
N LEU A 264 -6.48 19.84 -7.40
CA LEU A 264 -5.03 19.85 -7.58
C LEU A 264 -4.52 21.26 -7.97
N ALA A 265 -5.16 21.91 -8.94
CA ALA A 265 -4.79 23.26 -9.35
C ALA A 265 -4.96 24.29 -8.21
N LYS A 266 -6.07 24.23 -7.46
CA LYS A 266 -6.29 25.06 -6.27
C LYS A 266 -5.16 24.88 -5.25
N SER A 267 -4.79 23.63 -4.95
CA SER A 267 -3.71 23.34 -4.00
C SER A 267 -2.34 23.83 -4.47
N LEU A 268 -2.08 23.87 -5.79
CA LEU A 268 -0.86 24.46 -6.35
C LEU A 268 -0.87 26.00 -6.23
N LEU A 269 -2.01 26.66 -6.50
CA LEU A 269 -2.21 28.10 -6.33
C LEU A 269 -1.99 28.50 -4.86
N ASP A 270 -2.55 27.77 -3.91
CA ASP A 270 -2.38 28.00 -2.46
C ASP A 270 -0.91 27.90 -2.02
N ARG A 271 -0.06 27.23 -2.80
CA ARG A 271 1.39 27.13 -2.60
C ARG A 271 2.21 28.15 -3.37
N GLY A 272 1.54 29.09 -4.03
CA GLY A 272 2.18 30.20 -4.76
C GLY A 272 2.64 29.87 -6.19
N TYR A 273 2.23 28.71 -6.75
CA TYR A 273 2.48 28.40 -8.16
C TYR A 273 1.42 29.02 -9.07
N ALA A 274 1.80 29.37 -10.28
CA ALA A 274 0.82 29.68 -11.32
C ALA A 274 0.22 28.38 -11.85
N ALA A 275 -1.07 28.17 -11.63
CA ALA A 275 -1.77 26.98 -12.09
C ALA A 275 -3.04 27.35 -12.86
N PHE A 276 -3.17 26.80 -14.06
CA PHE A 276 -4.32 26.99 -14.94
C PHE A 276 -5.05 25.66 -15.05
N HIS A 277 -6.35 25.68 -14.78
CA HIS A 277 -7.17 24.47 -14.82
C HIS A 277 -8.18 24.53 -15.93
N MET A 278 -8.20 23.50 -16.77
CA MET A 278 -9.26 23.24 -17.72
C MET A 278 -10.18 22.16 -17.17
N GLU A 279 -11.38 22.57 -16.79
CA GLU A 279 -12.38 21.66 -16.24
C GLU A 279 -13.09 20.90 -17.37
N ILE A 280 -13.01 19.58 -17.29
CA ILE A 280 -13.87 18.68 -18.05
C ILE A 280 -14.81 18.04 -17.04
N SER A 281 -16.12 18.28 -17.20
CA SER A 281 -17.13 17.72 -16.29
C SER A 281 -16.93 16.21 -16.10
N GLU A 282 -17.07 15.74 -14.86
CA GLU A 282 -16.90 14.33 -14.45
C GLU A 282 -17.58 13.34 -15.39
N TYR A 283 -18.78 13.69 -15.88
CA TYR A 283 -19.61 12.82 -16.75
C TYR A 283 -19.02 12.59 -18.14
N ILE A 284 -18.12 13.45 -18.56
CA ILE A 284 -17.54 13.44 -19.91
C ILE A 284 -16.01 13.47 -19.86
N ASN A 285 -15.40 13.30 -18.68
CA ASN A 285 -13.94 13.25 -18.53
C ASN A 285 -13.39 11.92 -19.06
N THR A 286 -13.53 11.72 -20.36
CA THR A 286 -13.02 10.58 -21.12
C THR A 286 -11.88 11.02 -22.02
N THR A 287 -11.05 10.08 -22.44
CA THR A 287 -9.97 10.34 -23.41
C THR A 287 -10.51 10.78 -24.77
N PHE A 288 -11.73 10.36 -25.12
CA PHE A 288 -12.43 10.80 -26.33
C PHE A 288 -12.78 12.29 -26.28
N ALA A 289 -13.24 12.78 -25.11
CA ALA A 289 -13.45 14.21 -24.93
C ALA A 289 -12.14 15.00 -25.03
N ASN A 290 -11.05 14.46 -24.49
CA ASN A 290 -9.72 15.06 -24.63
C ASN A 290 -9.29 15.14 -26.11
N LYS A 291 -9.54 14.06 -26.88
CA LYS A 291 -9.23 14.02 -28.31
C LYS A 291 -10.01 15.10 -29.09
N VAL A 292 -11.32 15.18 -28.97
CA VAL A 292 -12.12 16.18 -29.70
C VAL A 292 -11.80 17.60 -29.24
N PHE A 293 -11.35 17.77 -27.99
CA PHE A 293 -10.84 19.08 -27.55
C PHE A 293 -9.54 19.47 -28.28
N VAL A 294 -8.63 18.51 -28.49
CA VAL A 294 -7.44 18.75 -29.34
C VAL A 294 -7.83 19.07 -30.79
N ASP A 295 -8.77 18.33 -31.37
CA ASP A 295 -9.28 18.57 -32.72
C ASP A 295 -9.82 19.99 -32.83
N TRP A 296 -10.60 20.45 -31.83
CA TRP A 296 -11.10 21.84 -31.77
C TRP A 296 -9.96 22.87 -31.69
N LEU A 297 -8.96 22.65 -30.81
CA LEU A 297 -7.80 23.55 -30.70
C LEU A 297 -6.97 23.60 -31.95
N SER A 298 -6.79 22.47 -32.63
CA SER A 298 -6.01 22.35 -33.86
C SER A 298 -6.73 22.95 -35.09
N GLY A 299 -8.02 23.26 -34.94
CA GLY A 299 -8.83 23.77 -36.09
C GLY A 299 -9.26 22.66 -37.03
N VAL A 300 -9.20 21.41 -36.63
CA VAL A 300 -9.79 20.30 -37.39
C VAL A 300 -11.30 20.48 -37.45
N ASP A 301 -11.90 20.16 -38.58
CA ASP A 301 -13.36 20.19 -38.70
C ASP A 301 -13.98 19.08 -37.87
N ILE A 302 -14.81 19.49 -36.92
CA ILE A 302 -15.50 18.59 -35.99
C ILE A 302 -17.00 18.80 -36.07
N ASP A 303 -17.77 17.79 -35.70
CA ASP A 303 -19.23 17.89 -35.68
C ASP A 303 -19.68 19.17 -34.95
N PRO A 304 -20.56 19.99 -35.58
CA PRO A 304 -21.02 21.24 -34.98
C PRO A 304 -21.62 21.09 -33.59
N ALA A 305 -22.34 20.00 -33.31
CA ALA A 305 -22.93 19.75 -31.98
C ALA A 305 -21.85 19.49 -30.93
N ILE A 306 -20.77 18.81 -31.31
CA ILE A 306 -19.59 18.58 -30.40
C ILE A 306 -18.88 19.93 -30.20
N ARG A 307 -18.65 20.70 -31.24
CA ARG A 307 -18.02 22.03 -31.15
C ARG A 307 -18.79 22.96 -30.22
N ASP A 308 -20.09 23.08 -30.45
CA ASP A 308 -20.95 23.94 -29.63
C ASP A 308 -20.93 23.45 -28.13
N ARG A 309 -20.87 22.15 -27.91
CA ARG A 309 -20.78 21.59 -26.60
C ARG A 309 -19.44 21.86 -25.91
N ILE A 310 -18.34 21.84 -26.64
CA ILE A 310 -17.02 22.24 -26.12
C ILE A 310 -17.05 23.69 -25.67
N VAL A 311 -17.58 24.58 -26.49
CA VAL A 311 -17.69 26.02 -26.20
C VAL A 311 -18.55 26.27 -24.98
N GLU A 312 -19.65 25.52 -24.78
CA GLU A 312 -20.49 25.62 -23.58
C GLU A 312 -19.77 25.17 -22.30
N LEU A 313 -18.86 24.19 -22.42
CA LEU A 313 -18.13 23.64 -21.28
C LEU A 313 -16.93 24.49 -20.87
N LEU A 314 -16.43 25.31 -21.77
CA LEU A 314 -15.32 26.21 -21.51
C LEU A 314 -15.79 27.40 -20.65
N PRO A 315 -15.06 27.76 -19.60
CA PRO A 315 -15.28 29.02 -18.90
C PRO A 315 -15.22 30.21 -19.89
N ALA A 316 -16.04 31.25 -19.69
CA ALA A 316 -16.16 32.38 -20.60
C ALA A 316 -14.83 33.10 -20.95
N GLN A 317 -13.84 33.01 -20.07
CA GLN A 317 -12.49 33.55 -20.26
C GLN A 317 -11.58 32.68 -21.13
N TRP A 318 -11.98 31.46 -21.51
CA TRP A 318 -11.17 30.56 -22.30
C TRP A 318 -11.52 30.71 -23.79
N SER A 319 -10.53 31.13 -24.58
CA SER A 319 -10.54 31.04 -26.03
C SER A 319 -9.50 30.04 -26.53
N LYS A 320 -9.51 29.72 -27.82
CA LYS A 320 -8.45 28.91 -28.44
C LYS A 320 -7.08 29.54 -28.20
N GLU A 321 -6.97 30.84 -28.42
CA GLU A 321 -5.73 31.60 -28.30
C GLU A 321 -5.21 31.57 -26.86
N ASN A 322 -6.07 31.84 -25.88
CA ASN A 322 -5.70 31.80 -24.49
C ASN A 322 -5.27 30.38 -24.05
N THR A 323 -5.96 29.35 -24.51
CA THR A 323 -5.62 27.97 -24.22
C THR A 323 -4.25 27.61 -24.80
N LEU A 324 -3.99 27.97 -26.07
CA LEU A 324 -2.70 27.72 -26.71
C LEU A 324 -1.55 28.47 -26.01
N GLU A 325 -1.80 29.68 -25.53
CA GLU A 325 -0.80 30.46 -24.77
C GLU A 325 -0.50 29.83 -23.39
N VAL A 326 -1.53 29.35 -22.71
CA VAL A 326 -1.34 28.60 -21.46
C VAL A 326 -0.48 27.35 -21.69
N ILE A 327 -0.77 26.57 -22.72
CA ILE A 327 0.02 25.39 -23.09
C ILE A 327 1.47 25.77 -23.41
N ARG A 328 1.67 26.83 -24.18
CA ARG A 328 3.02 27.31 -24.60
C ARG A 328 3.87 27.73 -23.40
N THR A 329 3.26 28.33 -22.39
CA THR A 329 3.96 28.90 -21.23
C THR A 329 4.02 27.96 -20.03
N ALA A 330 3.33 26.81 -20.07
CA ALA A 330 3.37 25.82 -19.01
C ALA A 330 4.69 25.04 -19.02
N GLY A 331 5.30 24.87 -17.85
CA GLY A 331 6.43 23.97 -17.65
C GLY A 331 6.01 22.56 -17.27
N VAL A 332 4.80 22.42 -16.71
CA VAL A 332 4.24 21.11 -16.29
C VAL A 332 2.78 21.01 -16.75
N PHE A 333 2.47 19.92 -17.42
CA PHE A 333 1.10 19.53 -17.76
C PHE A 333 0.65 18.35 -16.90
N ILE A 334 -0.43 18.51 -16.11
CA ILE A 334 -1.02 17.44 -15.31
C ILE A 334 -2.31 16.96 -15.99
N LEU A 335 -2.28 15.75 -16.52
CA LEU A 335 -3.43 15.09 -17.12
C LEU A 335 -4.07 14.14 -16.12
N THR A 336 -5.30 14.43 -15.72
CA THR A 336 -6.09 13.57 -14.84
C THR A 336 -7.06 12.73 -15.65
N LEU A 337 -6.75 11.47 -15.85
CA LEU A 337 -7.63 10.50 -16.53
C LEU A 337 -8.87 10.24 -15.68
N GLY A 338 -10.04 10.37 -16.27
CA GLY A 338 -11.32 10.27 -15.57
C GLY A 338 -11.91 8.87 -15.60
N VAL A 339 -12.71 8.61 -16.64
CA VAL A 339 -13.50 7.39 -16.79
C VAL A 339 -13.31 6.77 -18.19
N ALA A 340 -13.44 5.43 -18.26
CA ALA A 340 -13.35 4.69 -19.50
C ALA A 340 -14.67 4.68 -20.31
N PRO A 341 -15.86 4.59 -19.70
CA PRO A 341 -17.11 4.59 -20.47
C PRO A 341 -17.34 5.91 -21.19
N ALA A 342 -17.82 5.81 -22.41
CA ALA A 342 -18.16 6.94 -23.26
C ALA A 342 -19.46 6.68 -24.02
N PHE A 343 -20.08 7.75 -24.52
CA PHE A 343 -21.29 7.68 -25.35
C PHE A 343 -20.96 7.69 -26.83
N PHE A 344 -21.61 6.82 -27.57
CA PHE A 344 -21.50 6.73 -29.02
C PHE A 344 -22.89 6.75 -29.65
N ASP A 345 -23.06 7.46 -30.77
CA ASP A 345 -24.29 7.42 -31.52
C ASP A 345 -24.53 6.00 -32.07
N ARG A 346 -25.76 5.47 -31.89
CA ARG A 346 -26.04 4.09 -32.29
C ARG A 346 -26.12 3.89 -33.80
N VAL A 347 -26.31 4.98 -34.57
CA VAL A 347 -26.44 4.92 -36.00
C VAL A 347 -25.10 5.12 -36.68
N THR A 348 -24.33 6.14 -36.25
CA THR A 348 -23.04 6.47 -36.87
C THR A 348 -21.86 5.73 -36.21
N GLY A 349 -22.00 5.28 -34.96
CA GLY A 349 -20.93 4.73 -34.20
C GLY A 349 -19.91 5.76 -33.66
N GLU A 350 -20.16 7.05 -33.92
CA GLU A 350 -19.25 8.13 -33.56
C GLU A 350 -19.41 8.55 -32.09
N PHE A 351 -18.32 9.04 -31.51
CA PHE A 351 -18.31 9.58 -30.15
C PHE A 351 -19.20 10.81 -30.05
N VAL A 352 -19.97 10.93 -28.98
CA VAL A 352 -20.84 12.08 -28.73
C VAL A 352 -20.66 12.64 -27.32
N LEU A 353 -20.91 13.93 -27.16
CA LEU A 353 -20.96 14.64 -25.88
C LEU A 353 -22.41 14.98 -25.51
N PRO A 354 -23.20 14.05 -24.98
CA PRO A 354 -24.61 14.30 -24.68
C PRO A 354 -24.77 15.34 -23.57
N ARG A 355 -25.89 16.06 -23.60
CA ARG A 355 -26.34 16.93 -22.50
C ARG A 355 -27.16 16.08 -21.52
N PRO A 356 -26.66 15.78 -20.31
CA PRO A 356 -27.37 14.92 -19.35
C PRO A 356 -28.75 15.45 -18.96
N THR A 357 -28.92 16.78 -19.00
CA THR A 357 -30.16 17.46 -18.60
C THR A 357 -31.22 17.52 -19.72
N ALA A 358 -30.84 17.27 -20.97
CA ALA A 358 -31.73 17.37 -22.11
C ALA A 358 -32.55 16.09 -22.38
N LEU A 359 -32.08 14.96 -21.91
CA LEU A 359 -32.69 13.66 -22.11
C LEU A 359 -32.79 12.90 -20.79
N ASN A 360 -33.90 12.19 -20.58
CA ASN A 360 -33.96 11.22 -19.49
C ASN A 360 -33.09 9.99 -19.81
N ALA A 361 -32.80 9.17 -18.79
CA ALA A 361 -31.90 8.00 -18.91
C ALA A 361 -32.35 7.04 -20.02
N ARG A 362 -33.68 6.85 -20.19
CA ARG A 362 -34.23 5.96 -21.23
C ARG A 362 -33.97 6.52 -22.64
N ALA A 363 -34.24 7.80 -22.85
CA ALA A 363 -33.99 8.46 -24.13
C ALA A 363 -32.50 8.52 -24.50
N LEU A 364 -31.63 8.68 -23.49
CA LEU A 364 -30.17 8.54 -23.66
C LEU A 364 -29.80 7.13 -24.13
N ALA A 365 -30.30 6.11 -23.48
CA ALA A 365 -30.00 4.71 -23.80
C ALA A 365 -30.58 4.27 -25.15
N GLU A 366 -31.72 4.81 -25.58
CA GLU A 366 -32.31 4.55 -26.89
C GLU A 366 -31.49 5.16 -28.03
N LYS A 367 -30.98 6.37 -27.85
CA LYS A 367 -30.24 7.10 -28.88
C LYS A 367 -28.77 6.75 -28.92
N TYR A 368 -28.15 6.60 -27.76
CA TYR A 368 -26.72 6.42 -27.64
C TYR A 368 -26.36 5.06 -27.02
N GLN A 369 -25.23 4.52 -27.44
CA GLN A 369 -24.58 3.40 -26.76
C GLN A 369 -23.60 3.98 -25.75
N PHE A 370 -23.81 3.65 -24.47
CA PHE A 370 -22.82 3.85 -23.43
C PHE A 370 -22.01 2.57 -23.27
N ARG A 371 -20.72 2.63 -23.49
CA ARG A 371 -19.83 1.48 -23.38
C ARG A 371 -18.50 1.82 -22.74
N THR A 372 -17.95 0.86 -22.01
CA THR A 372 -16.56 0.93 -21.58
C THR A 372 -15.64 0.79 -22.78
N THR A 373 -14.76 1.75 -22.98
CA THR A 373 -13.79 1.77 -24.09
C THR A 373 -12.56 0.93 -23.73
N SER A 374 -11.89 0.38 -24.74
CA SER A 374 -10.72 -0.47 -24.58
C SER A 374 -9.49 0.33 -24.10
N VAL A 375 -8.51 -0.37 -23.55
CA VAL A 375 -7.22 0.23 -23.17
C VAL A 375 -6.57 0.88 -24.39
N GLN A 376 -6.57 0.20 -25.56
CA GLN A 376 -5.91 0.70 -26.77
C GLN A 376 -6.55 2.00 -27.29
N GLU A 377 -7.88 2.06 -27.39
CA GLU A 377 -8.59 3.29 -27.81
C GLU A 377 -8.20 4.48 -26.90
N ASN A 378 -8.12 4.24 -25.59
CA ASN A 378 -7.77 5.28 -24.64
C ASN A 378 -6.29 5.67 -24.72
N VAL A 379 -5.38 4.71 -24.92
CA VAL A 379 -3.94 4.99 -25.13
C VAL A 379 -3.76 5.86 -26.37
N ASP A 380 -4.39 5.51 -27.49
CA ASP A 380 -4.29 6.28 -28.73
C ASP A 380 -4.77 7.72 -28.55
N ASN A 381 -5.88 7.93 -27.87
CA ASN A 381 -6.40 9.25 -27.57
C ASN A 381 -5.48 10.07 -26.65
N VAL A 382 -4.90 9.44 -25.62
CA VAL A 382 -3.97 10.11 -24.70
C VAL A 382 -2.67 10.47 -25.41
N LEU A 383 -2.14 9.58 -26.24
CA LEU A 383 -0.95 9.85 -27.04
C LEU A 383 -1.18 10.97 -28.05
N TYR A 384 -2.37 11.01 -28.65
CA TYR A 384 -2.77 12.12 -29.54
C TYR A 384 -2.76 13.47 -28.82
N LEU A 385 -3.34 13.54 -27.61
CA LEU A 385 -3.29 14.75 -26.77
C LEU A 385 -1.84 15.12 -26.40
N ILE A 386 -1.03 14.16 -25.94
CA ILE A 386 0.35 14.40 -25.53
C ILE A 386 1.19 14.93 -26.70
N ASN A 387 1.05 14.33 -27.88
CA ASN A 387 1.75 14.76 -29.08
C ASN A 387 1.36 16.19 -29.49
N PHE A 388 0.08 16.54 -29.40
CA PHE A 388 -0.38 17.90 -29.63
C PHE A 388 0.22 18.89 -28.61
N ILE A 389 0.17 18.61 -27.32
CA ILE A 389 0.76 19.45 -26.27
C ILE A 389 2.25 19.69 -26.56
N ARG A 390 2.98 18.64 -26.93
CA ARG A 390 4.41 18.73 -27.25
C ARG A 390 4.73 19.43 -28.55
N SER A 391 3.83 19.43 -29.52
CA SER A 391 4.00 20.22 -30.72
C SER A 391 4.03 21.72 -30.42
N ILE A 392 3.43 22.13 -29.29
CA ILE A 392 3.36 23.53 -28.85
C ILE A 392 4.46 23.83 -27.81
N SER A 393 4.72 22.89 -26.89
CA SER A 393 5.71 22.99 -25.81
C SER A 393 6.54 21.69 -25.73
N PRO A 394 7.65 21.61 -26.50
CA PRO A 394 8.41 20.37 -26.65
C PRO A 394 9.02 19.81 -25.35
N ASP A 395 9.47 20.69 -24.46
CA ASP A 395 10.17 20.35 -23.22
C ASP A 395 9.24 20.20 -22.01
N ILE A 396 7.93 20.36 -22.19
CA ILE A 396 6.97 20.31 -21.10
C ILE A 396 7.04 18.96 -20.34
N LYS A 397 7.14 19.02 -19.01
CA LYS A 397 7.02 17.82 -18.17
C LYS A 397 5.57 17.39 -18.10
N ILE A 398 5.30 16.14 -18.43
CA ILE A 398 3.95 15.57 -18.42
C ILE A 398 3.78 14.69 -17.19
N VAL A 399 2.73 14.94 -16.42
CA VAL A 399 2.34 14.16 -15.25
C VAL A 399 0.97 13.55 -15.52
N VAL A 400 0.93 12.25 -15.66
CA VAL A 400 -0.33 11.50 -15.82
C VAL A 400 -0.77 10.99 -14.44
N THR A 401 -2.03 11.18 -14.13
CA THR A 401 -2.65 10.60 -12.91
C THR A 401 -4.06 10.11 -13.22
N VAL A 402 -4.60 9.25 -12.38
CA VAL A 402 -5.98 8.75 -12.50
C VAL A 402 -6.83 9.37 -11.40
N SER A 403 -8.00 9.90 -11.77
CA SER A 403 -8.95 10.45 -10.81
C SER A 403 -9.45 9.36 -9.84
N PRO A 404 -9.37 9.59 -8.54
CA PRO A 404 -9.92 8.67 -7.54
C PRO A 404 -11.44 8.77 -7.40
N VAL A 405 -12.06 9.84 -7.95
CA VAL A 405 -13.51 10.06 -7.89
C VAL A 405 -14.22 8.95 -8.65
N PRO A 406 -15.19 8.25 -8.01
CA PRO A 406 -15.86 7.11 -8.63
C PRO A 406 -16.79 7.50 -9.78
N LEU A 407 -17.04 6.55 -10.67
CA LEU A 407 -18.11 6.63 -11.66
C LEU A 407 -19.46 6.55 -10.92
N MET A 408 -20.25 7.61 -11.00
CA MET A 408 -21.49 7.73 -10.22
C MET A 408 -22.64 6.90 -10.79
N ALA A 409 -22.66 6.65 -12.09
CA ALA A 409 -23.74 5.92 -12.77
C ALA A 409 -23.19 5.16 -13.98
N SER A 410 -23.86 4.09 -14.36
CA SER A 410 -23.57 3.30 -15.54
C SER A 410 -24.88 2.99 -16.29
N PHE A 411 -24.82 3.00 -17.61
CA PHE A 411 -25.89 2.51 -18.48
C PHE A 411 -25.53 1.14 -19.10
N GLU A 412 -24.34 0.62 -18.77
CA GLU A 412 -23.82 -0.66 -19.26
C GLU A 412 -23.96 -1.77 -18.19
N TYR A 413 -23.82 -1.40 -16.91
CA TYR A 413 -23.88 -2.32 -15.78
C TYR A 413 -24.97 -1.89 -14.79
N GLU A 414 -25.65 -2.85 -14.18
CA GLU A 414 -26.59 -2.57 -13.09
C GLU A 414 -25.89 -2.10 -11.80
N SER A 415 -24.63 -2.48 -11.63
CA SER A 415 -23.80 -2.04 -10.48
C SER A 415 -22.83 -0.94 -10.91
N ALA A 416 -23.06 0.27 -10.43
CA ALA A 416 -22.13 1.38 -10.60
C ALA A 416 -20.76 1.11 -9.96
N VAL A 417 -20.69 0.32 -8.87
CA VAL A 417 -19.43 -0.08 -8.22
C VAL A 417 -18.60 -0.99 -9.12
N GLN A 418 -19.23 -1.95 -9.80
CA GLN A 418 -18.53 -2.80 -10.76
C GLN A 418 -18.08 -2.03 -11.99
N ALA A 419 -18.93 -1.16 -12.50
CA ALA A 419 -18.59 -0.27 -13.61
C ALA A 419 -17.43 0.67 -13.28
N ASP A 420 -17.43 1.24 -12.07
CA ASP A 420 -16.33 2.08 -11.58
C ASP A 420 -15.02 1.29 -11.47
N CYS A 421 -15.05 0.10 -10.90
CA CYS A 421 -13.88 -0.76 -10.78
C CYS A 421 -13.26 -1.05 -12.16
N LEU A 422 -14.09 -1.46 -13.14
CA LEU A 422 -13.64 -1.71 -14.51
C LEU A 422 -13.10 -0.44 -15.17
N SER A 423 -13.82 0.67 -15.07
CA SER A 423 -13.43 1.97 -15.61
C SER A 423 -12.08 2.45 -15.06
N LYS A 424 -11.91 2.42 -13.75
CA LYS A 424 -10.66 2.88 -13.11
C LYS A 424 -9.49 1.95 -13.37
N SER A 425 -9.72 0.63 -13.43
CA SER A 425 -8.70 -0.34 -13.81
C SER A 425 -8.24 -0.10 -15.25
N THR A 426 -9.16 0.16 -16.18
CA THR A 426 -8.84 0.53 -17.57
C THR A 426 -7.99 1.79 -17.61
N MET A 427 -8.40 2.88 -16.93
CA MET A 427 -7.63 4.12 -16.90
C MET A 427 -6.26 3.95 -16.25
N ARG A 428 -6.13 3.09 -15.25
CA ARG A 428 -4.84 2.81 -14.63
C ARG A 428 -3.89 2.04 -15.56
N LEU A 429 -4.43 1.11 -16.36
CA LEU A 429 -3.67 0.42 -17.41
C LEU A 429 -3.26 1.40 -18.52
N VAL A 430 -4.17 2.28 -18.97
CA VAL A 430 -3.85 3.34 -19.94
C VAL A 430 -2.69 4.21 -19.45
N ALA A 431 -2.74 4.67 -18.18
CA ALA A 431 -1.66 5.44 -17.61
C ALA A 431 -0.33 4.64 -17.59
N HIS A 432 -0.37 3.34 -17.32
CA HIS A 432 0.80 2.48 -17.36
C HIS A 432 1.39 2.38 -18.77
N GLU A 433 0.57 2.06 -19.76
CA GLU A 433 1.00 1.92 -21.15
C GLU A 433 1.61 3.23 -21.68
N VAL A 434 0.93 4.36 -21.44
CA VAL A 434 1.40 5.66 -21.89
C VAL A 434 2.73 6.06 -21.25
N VAL A 435 2.92 5.81 -19.94
CA VAL A 435 4.12 6.24 -19.24
C VAL A 435 5.31 5.29 -19.46
N ASN A 436 5.06 3.97 -19.55
CA ASN A 436 6.16 3.00 -19.57
C ASN A 436 6.48 2.43 -20.96
N ASN A 437 5.50 2.39 -21.87
CA ASN A 437 5.63 1.67 -23.13
C ASN A 437 5.63 2.59 -24.36
N SER A 438 5.37 3.91 -24.22
CA SER A 438 5.28 4.84 -25.36
C SER A 438 6.62 5.40 -25.84
N ASN A 439 7.72 5.15 -25.15
CA ASN A 439 9.05 5.75 -25.39
C ASN A 439 9.04 7.30 -25.37
N ILE A 440 8.07 7.90 -24.67
CA ILE A 440 7.97 9.34 -24.51
C ILE A 440 8.86 9.77 -23.34
N GLU A 441 9.79 10.68 -23.57
CA GLU A 441 10.62 11.28 -22.51
C GLU A 441 9.82 12.31 -21.70
N ASN A 442 10.33 12.73 -20.53
CA ASN A 442 9.73 13.76 -19.66
C ASN A 442 8.27 13.49 -19.27
N ILE A 443 7.89 12.23 -19.11
CA ILE A 443 6.58 11.81 -18.64
C ILE A 443 6.71 10.99 -17.37
N LEU A 444 5.78 11.15 -16.42
CA LEU A 444 5.72 10.32 -15.22
C LEU A 444 4.26 10.07 -14.81
N TYR A 445 4.05 9.00 -14.04
CA TYR A 445 2.79 8.71 -13.39
C TYR A 445 2.81 9.17 -11.93
N TRP A 446 1.82 9.99 -11.52
CA TRP A 446 1.61 10.37 -10.13
C TRP A 446 0.48 9.54 -9.52
N PRO A 447 0.71 8.82 -8.40
CA PRO A 447 -0.19 7.77 -7.91
C PRO A 447 -1.35 8.31 -7.05
N SER A 448 -2.08 9.33 -7.51
CA SER A 448 -3.25 9.85 -6.78
C SER A 448 -4.32 8.79 -6.59
N PHE A 449 -4.56 7.95 -7.60
CA PHE A 449 -5.55 6.88 -7.53
C PHE A 449 -5.24 5.90 -6.39
N GLU A 450 -3.98 5.49 -6.29
CA GLU A 450 -3.51 4.57 -5.25
C GLU A 450 -3.64 5.18 -3.85
N VAL A 451 -3.34 6.47 -3.70
CA VAL A 451 -3.51 7.18 -2.44
C VAL A 451 -4.95 7.08 -1.93
N PHE A 452 -5.91 7.48 -2.76
CA PHE A 452 -7.30 7.56 -2.30
C PHE A 452 -7.96 6.19 -2.22
N ARG A 453 -7.73 5.30 -3.19
CA ARG A 453 -8.40 4.00 -3.24
C ARG A 453 -7.82 2.99 -2.27
N TRP A 454 -6.52 2.97 -2.05
CA TRP A 454 -5.87 1.99 -1.18
C TRP A 454 -5.61 2.52 0.23
N ALA A 455 -5.09 3.74 0.39
CA ALA A 455 -5.00 4.33 1.73
C ALA A 455 -6.39 4.65 2.28
N GLY A 456 -7.30 5.15 1.46
CA GLY A 456 -8.67 5.45 1.84
C GLY A 456 -9.51 4.24 2.26
N SER A 457 -9.17 3.02 1.83
CA SER A 457 -9.80 1.79 2.31
C SER A 457 -9.29 1.32 3.67
N ASN A 458 -8.15 1.85 4.13
CA ASN A 458 -7.49 1.47 5.38
C ASN A 458 -7.48 2.58 6.44
N ALA A 459 -7.81 3.83 6.06
CA ALA A 459 -7.85 4.98 6.94
C ALA A 459 -9.10 5.83 6.70
N SER A 460 -9.54 6.55 7.71
CA SER A 460 -10.71 7.44 7.63
C SER A 460 -10.38 8.76 6.93
N ASN A 461 -11.43 9.51 6.56
CA ASN A 461 -11.36 10.88 6.07
C ASN A 461 -10.69 11.09 4.69
N PHE A 462 -10.67 10.07 3.84
CA PHE A 462 -10.27 10.21 2.44
C PHE A 462 -11.43 10.59 1.53
N TYR A 463 -12.64 10.15 1.88
CA TYR A 463 -13.90 10.45 1.18
C TYR A 463 -14.92 10.97 2.18
N ALA A 464 -15.92 11.70 1.69
CA ALA A 464 -17.04 12.23 2.46
C ALA A 464 -16.67 13.16 3.64
N ALA A 465 -15.40 13.56 3.77
CA ALA A 465 -14.94 14.33 4.92
C ALA A 465 -15.46 15.78 4.94
N ASP A 466 -15.63 16.38 3.76
CA ASP A 466 -15.95 17.81 3.65
C ASP A 466 -17.45 18.08 3.56
N ASP A 467 -18.24 17.20 2.89
CA ASP A 467 -19.64 17.40 2.61
C ASP A 467 -20.53 16.17 2.82
N GLY A 468 -19.97 15.06 3.30
CA GLY A 468 -20.66 13.80 3.53
C GLY A 468 -20.95 12.98 2.27
N ALA A 469 -20.58 13.47 1.07
CA ALA A 469 -20.81 12.74 -0.17
C ALA A 469 -19.73 11.67 -0.39
N ALA A 470 -20.14 10.40 -0.44
CA ALA A 470 -19.23 9.23 -0.50
C ALA A 470 -18.28 9.21 -1.71
N TRP A 471 -18.57 9.98 -2.74
CA TRP A 471 -17.76 10.09 -3.96
C TRP A 471 -16.83 11.30 -3.97
N HIS A 472 -16.98 12.24 -3.05
CA HIS A 472 -16.10 13.39 -2.96
C HIS A 472 -14.85 13.07 -2.15
N VAL A 473 -13.70 13.33 -2.76
CA VAL A 473 -12.40 13.19 -2.10
C VAL A 473 -12.14 14.38 -1.18
N SER A 474 -11.53 14.12 -0.01
CA SER A 474 -11.19 15.15 0.96
C SER A 474 -10.22 16.19 0.39
N GLU A 475 -10.54 17.47 0.55
CA GLU A 475 -9.66 18.58 0.16
C GLU A 475 -8.34 18.54 0.93
N GLU A 476 -8.35 18.19 2.22
CA GLU A 476 -7.15 18.02 3.05
C GLU A 476 -6.21 16.95 2.47
N LYS A 477 -6.76 15.80 2.08
CA LYS A 477 -5.95 14.71 1.52
C LYS A 477 -5.44 15.02 0.11
N VAL A 478 -6.20 15.76 -0.68
CA VAL A 478 -5.73 16.31 -1.96
C VAL A 478 -4.57 17.27 -1.73
N ALA A 479 -4.70 18.21 -0.77
CA ALA A 479 -3.64 19.15 -0.43
C ALA A 479 -2.36 18.45 0.09
N GLY A 480 -2.51 17.38 0.91
CA GLY A 480 -1.41 16.53 1.35
C GLY A 480 -0.72 15.79 0.20
N THR A 481 -1.51 15.27 -0.74
CA THR A 481 -0.99 14.59 -1.95
C THR A 481 -0.18 15.56 -2.83
N ILE A 482 -0.65 16.80 -2.99
CA ILE A 482 0.08 17.84 -3.74
C ILE A 482 1.29 18.34 -2.97
N LYS A 483 1.20 18.45 -1.64
CA LYS A 483 2.38 18.75 -0.81
C LYS A 483 3.50 17.73 -1.07
N ALA A 484 3.17 16.45 -1.01
CA ALA A 484 4.13 15.38 -1.26
C ALA A 484 4.73 15.45 -2.68
N PHE A 485 3.92 15.80 -3.69
CA PHE A 485 4.38 16.03 -5.07
C PHE A 485 5.38 17.19 -5.14
N VAL A 486 5.01 18.35 -4.59
CA VAL A 486 5.88 19.54 -4.59
C VAL A 486 7.18 19.27 -3.84
N ASP A 487 7.11 18.70 -2.63
CA ASP A 487 8.30 18.38 -1.81
C ASP A 487 9.23 17.38 -2.53
N MET A 488 8.65 16.45 -3.32
CA MET A 488 9.43 15.46 -4.03
C MET A 488 10.17 16.04 -5.23
N PHE A 489 9.58 16.98 -5.96
CA PHE A 489 10.12 17.46 -7.22
C PHE A 489 10.67 18.89 -7.20
N SER A 490 10.55 19.61 -6.08
CA SER A 490 11.18 20.94 -5.92
C SER A 490 12.69 20.82 -5.77
N ALA A 491 13.42 21.68 -6.47
CA ALA A 491 14.80 21.96 -6.14
C ALA A 491 14.81 22.69 -4.78
N THR A 492 15.52 22.13 -3.80
CA THR A 492 15.77 22.75 -2.49
C THR A 492 16.61 23.99 -2.62
#